data_7efdf8c33f76aead2e48fab64440bf69
#
_entry.id   7efdf8c33f76aead2e48fab64440bf69
#
_cell.length_a   1.000
_cell.length_b   1.000
_cell.length_c   1.000
_cell.angle_alpha   90.00
_cell.angle_beta   90.00
_cell.angle_gamma   90.00
#
_symmetry.space_group_name_H-M   'P 1'
#
loop_
_entity.id
_entity.type
_entity.pdbx_description
1 polymer ?
#
loop_
_entity_poly.entity_id
_entity_poly.type
_entity_poly.pdbx_seq_one_letter_code
_entity_poly.pdbx_strand_id
1 'polypeptide(L)'
;MLVISHEHYDHVGGIPAFVKMKTDIPVLIPYSFSEKFKRDMTAYSLQPVLVREPAKICEHLYTSGVFDFEIAEQALVLNTKKGLVVMTGCSHPGIIEMLKKIRSDFRKDIYMVFGGFHLMQKSDSEMEALISEMRAIGVVKCGATHCTGDRQIEMFRNSLGENYFEMGAGN
;
A
#
# COMPACT_ATOMS: atom_id res chain seq x y z
N MET A 1 11.55 0.88 -13.09
CA MET A 1 10.09 0.81 -12.95
C MET A 1 9.67 1.63 -11.74
N LEU A 2 8.59 2.34 -11.83
CA LEU A 2 7.94 3.07 -10.75
C LEU A 2 6.56 2.43 -10.49
N VAL A 3 6.13 2.34 -9.24
CA VAL A 3 4.77 1.87 -8.90
C VAL A 3 4.11 2.94 -8.06
N ILE A 4 2.91 3.35 -8.42
CA ILE A 4 2.14 4.38 -7.72
C ILE A 4 0.91 3.71 -7.12
N SER A 5 0.72 3.87 -5.80
CA SER A 5 -0.39 3.26 -5.07
C SER A 5 -1.74 3.86 -5.46
N HIS A 6 -1.87 5.19 -5.42
CA HIS A 6 -3.09 5.95 -5.71
C HIS A 6 -2.78 7.40 -6.12
N GLU A 7 -3.79 8.16 -6.58
CA GLU A 7 -3.62 9.47 -7.27
C GLU A 7 -3.64 10.69 -6.31
N HIS A 8 -3.34 10.54 -5.02
CA HIS A 8 -3.22 11.70 -4.14
C HIS A 8 -1.89 12.42 -4.33
N TYR A 9 -1.89 13.76 -4.13
CA TYR A 9 -0.75 14.62 -4.40
C TYR A 9 0.53 14.22 -3.66
N ASP A 10 0.43 13.83 -2.40
CA ASP A 10 1.54 13.38 -1.57
C ASP A 10 2.18 12.05 -2.04
N HIS A 11 1.49 11.30 -2.92
CA HIS A 11 2.00 10.09 -3.56
C HIS A 11 2.48 10.29 -5.00
N VAL A 12 2.05 11.37 -5.65
CA VAL A 12 2.41 11.63 -7.06
C VAL A 12 3.17 12.94 -7.29
N GLY A 13 3.20 13.84 -6.31
CA GLY A 13 3.83 15.17 -6.42
C GLY A 13 5.33 15.14 -6.69
N GLY A 14 6.02 14.02 -6.42
CA GLY A 14 7.44 13.82 -6.72
C GLY A 14 7.74 13.49 -8.19
N ILE A 15 6.74 13.15 -9.01
CA ILE A 15 6.94 12.71 -10.40
C ILE A 15 7.71 13.72 -11.25
N PRO A 16 7.43 15.05 -11.22
CA PRO A 16 8.17 16.02 -12.01
C PRO A 16 9.67 16.07 -11.67
N ALA A 17 10.04 15.86 -10.41
CA ALA A 17 11.45 15.78 -10.00
C ALA A 17 12.08 14.46 -10.45
N PHE A 18 11.34 13.37 -10.36
CA PHE A 18 11.79 12.05 -10.78
C PHE A 18 12.09 12.00 -12.29
N VAL A 19 11.23 12.59 -13.12
CA VAL A 19 11.40 12.65 -14.59
C VAL A 19 12.70 13.35 -14.99
N LYS A 20 13.13 14.37 -14.23
CA LYS A 20 14.42 15.04 -14.48
C LYS A 20 15.64 14.12 -14.29
N MET A 21 15.49 13.07 -13.48
CA MET A 21 16.57 12.12 -13.20
C MET A 21 16.52 10.90 -14.12
N LYS A 22 15.33 10.47 -14.52
CA LYS A 22 15.15 9.26 -15.33
C LYS A 22 13.85 9.32 -16.12
N THR A 23 13.95 9.13 -17.42
CA THR A 23 12.83 9.04 -18.37
C THR A 23 12.73 7.62 -18.94
N ASP A 24 11.67 7.35 -19.69
CA ASP A 24 11.49 6.08 -20.42
C ASP A 24 11.50 4.84 -19.51
N ILE A 25 10.77 4.93 -18.40
CA ILE A 25 10.55 3.79 -17.51
C ILE A 25 9.07 3.44 -17.42
N PRO A 26 8.72 2.14 -17.28
CA PRO A 26 7.35 1.74 -17.01
C PRO A 26 6.91 2.27 -15.64
N VAL A 27 5.69 2.81 -15.60
CA VAL A 27 5.05 3.29 -14.38
C VAL A 27 3.73 2.55 -14.19
N LEU A 28 3.66 1.68 -13.21
CA LEU A 28 2.46 0.94 -12.87
C LEU A 28 1.51 1.83 -12.09
N ILE A 29 0.32 2.03 -12.65
CA ILE A 29 -0.76 2.83 -12.05
C ILE A 29 -2.08 2.06 -12.06
N PRO A 30 -2.97 2.26 -11.09
CA PRO A 30 -4.34 1.81 -11.19
C PRO A 30 -5.00 2.23 -12.51
N TYR A 31 -5.72 1.32 -13.14
CA TYR A 31 -6.38 1.58 -14.43
C TYR A 31 -7.40 2.73 -14.37
N SER A 32 -7.98 2.94 -13.19
CA SER A 32 -9.00 3.93 -12.90
C SER A 32 -8.45 5.34 -12.61
N PHE A 33 -7.13 5.54 -12.66
CA PHE A 33 -6.56 6.89 -12.58
C PHE A 33 -7.16 7.83 -13.63
N SER A 34 -7.24 9.11 -13.31
CA SER A 34 -7.84 10.12 -14.19
C SER A 34 -7.16 10.15 -15.57
N GLU A 35 -7.96 10.40 -16.60
CA GLU A 35 -7.44 10.53 -17.97
C GLU A 35 -6.46 11.72 -18.09
N LYS A 36 -6.63 12.74 -17.22
CA LYS A 36 -5.66 13.83 -17.14
C LYS A 36 -4.31 13.32 -16.67
N PHE A 37 -4.27 12.54 -15.57
CA PHE A 37 -3.04 12.00 -15.04
C PHE A 37 -2.31 11.12 -16.06
N LYS A 38 -3.03 10.24 -16.75
CA LYS A 38 -2.47 9.36 -17.80
C LYS A 38 -1.84 10.16 -18.94
N ARG A 39 -2.50 11.25 -19.40
CA ARG A 39 -1.94 12.15 -20.41
C ARG A 39 -0.70 12.88 -19.92
N ASP A 40 -0.72 13.38 -18.69
CA ASP A 40 0.42 14.08 -18.10
C ASP A 40 1.64 13.15 -18.00
N MET A 41 1.45 11.89 -17.61
CA MET A 41 2.50 10.86 -17.60
C MET A 41 3.13 10.68 -18.99
N THR A 42 2.31 10.55 -20.03
CA THR A 42 2.78 10.40 -21.40
C THR A 42 3.53 11.66 -21.87
N ALA A 43 3.06 12.85 -21.50
CA ALA A 43 3.74 14.11 -21.82
C ALA A 43 5.14 14.20 -21.16
N TYR A 44 5.34 13.54 -20.02
CA TYR A 44 6.65 13.40 -19.38
C TYR A 44 7.49 12.24 -19.91
N SER A 45 7.13 11.62 -21.04
CA SER A 45 7.80 10.44 -21.60
C SER A 45 7.86 9.24 -20.65
N LEU A 46 6.93 9.16 -19.71
CA LEU A 46 6.75 7.99 -18.87
C LEU A 46 5.78 7.02 -19.56
N GLN A 47 5.97 5.73 -19.33
CA GLN A 47 5.15 4.68 -19.92
C GLN A 47 4.14 4.15 -18.88
N PRO A 48 2.87 4.63 -18.87
CA PRO A 48 1.87 4.13 -17.94
C PRO A 48 1.48 2.69 -18.30
N VAL A 49 1.62 1.81 -17.32
CA VAL A 49 1.15 0.42 -17.38
C VAL A 49 -0.06 0.32 -16.46
N LEU A 50 -1.22 0.08 -17.06
CA LEU A 50 -2.49 0.05 -16.34
C LEU A 50 -2.68 -1.28 -15.60
N VAL A 51 -2.69 -1.21 -14.29
CA VAL A 51 -2.96 -2.36 -13.40
C VAL A 51 -4.46 -2.51 -13.19
N ARG A 52 -4.97 -3.75 -13.27
CA ARG A 52 -6.34 -4.15 -12.90
C ARG A 52 -6.30 -5.27 -11.86
N GLU A 53 -5.71 -6.38 -12.24
CA GLU A 53 -5.64 -7.60 -11.45
C GLU A 53 -4.26 -7.78 -10.82
N PRO A 54 -4.11 -8.67 -9.83
CA PRO A 54 -2.80 -9.03 -9.31
C PRO A 54 -1.86 -9.49 -10.42
N ALA A 55 -0.67 -8.92 -10.46
CA ALA A 55 0.31 -9.21 -11.50
C ALA A 55 1.74 -9.25 -10.96
N LYS A 56 2.57 -10.10 -11.55
CA LYS A 56 3.99 -10.19 -11.21
C LYS A 56 4.75 -9.00 -11.76
N ILE A 57 5.51 -8.32 -10.91
CA ILE A 57 6.38 -7.19 -11.26
C ILE A 57 7.80 -7.69 -11.58
N CYS A 58 8.35 -8.47 -10.66
CA CYS A 58 9.63 -9.16 -10.81
C CYS A 58 9.65 -10.40 -9.91
N GLU A 59 10.80 -11.04 -9.76
CA GLU A 59 10.89 -12.22 -8.91
C GLU A 59 10.43 -11.91 -7.48
N HIS A 60 9.45 -12.68 -7.00
CA HIS A 60 8.79 -12.56 -5.69
C HIS A 60 7.98 -11.28 -5.45
N LEU A 61 8.05 -10.25 -6.30
CA LEU A 61 7.31 -9.00 -6.13
C LEU A 61 6.13 -8.91 -7.08
N TYR A 62 4.98 -8.52 -6.54
CA TYR A 62 3.70 -8.42 -7.24
C TYR A 62 3.00 -7.10 -6.90
N THR A 63 2.13 -6.62 -7.79
CA THR A 63 1.03 -5.73 -7.41
C THR A 63 -0.15 -6.56 -6.91
N SER A 64 -0.88 -6.02 -5.95
CA SER A 64 -2.13 -6.63 -5.44
C SER A 64 -3.27 -6.63 -6.46
N GLY A 65 -3.10 -5.98 -7.61
CA GLY A 65 -4.25 -5.51 -8.36
C GLY A 65 -4.89 -4.29 -7.71
N VAL A 66 -5.93 -3.77 -8.33
CA VAL A 66 -6.61 -2.55 -7.88
C VAL A 66 -7.77 -2.89 -6.97
N PHE A 67 -7.83 -2.21 -5.84
CA PHE A 67 -9.02 -2.12 -5.01
C PHE A 67 -9.83 -0.93 -5.53
N ASP A 68 -10.91 -1.23 -6.25
CA ASP A 68 -11.83 -0.23 -6.77
C ASP A 68 -12.71 0.29 -5.64
N PHE A 69 -12.42 1.47 -5.20
CA PHE A 69 -13.15 2.19 -4.17
C PHE A 69 -13.22 3.67 -4.58
N GLU A 70 -13.80 4.53 -3.72
CA GLU A 70 -13.87 5.97 -3.98
C GLU A 70 -12.52 6.56 -4.40
N ILE A 71 -11.44 6.11 -3.75
CA ILE A 71 -10.05 6.31 -4.17
C ILE A 71 -9.47 4.94 -4.48
N ALA A 72 -9.31 4.66 -5.76
CA ALA A 72 -8.73 3.40 -6.21
C ALA A 72 -7.26 3.29 -5.82
N GLU A 73 -6.89 2.16 -5.23
CA GLU A 73 -5.54 1.96 -4.70
C GLU A 73 -5.02 0.55 -5.00
N GLN A 74 -3.70 0.44 -5.20
CA GLN A 74 -2.98 -0.83 -5.24
C GLN A 74 -1.90 -0.87 -4.16
N ALA A 75 -1.56 -2.08 -3.72
CA ALA A 75 -0.46 -2.36 -2.81
C ALA A 75 0.64 -3.16 -3.49
N LEU A 76 1.85 -3.15 -2.95
CA LEU A 76 2.89 -4.08 -3.30
C LEU A 76 2.84 -5.31 -2.39
N VAL A 77 3.07 -6.48 -2.98
CA VAL A 77 3.06 -7.77 -2.29
C VAL A 77 4.36 -8.51 -2.57
N LEU A 78 5.19 -8.68 -1.56
CA LEU A 78 6.40 -9.48 -1.64
C LEU A 78 6.12 -10.89 -1.09
N ASN A 79 6.31 -11.90 -1.93
CA ASN A 79 6.12 -13.29 -1.55
C ASN A 79 7.39 -13.88 -0.95
N THR A 80 7.42 -14.07 0.36
CA THR A 80 8.60 -14.57 1.10
C THR A 80 8.37 -15.99 1.65
N LYS A 81 9.44 -16.63 2.12
CA LYS A 81 9.32 -17.95 2.78
C LYS A 81 8.48 -17.89 4.08
N LYS A 82 8.43 -16.74 4.77
CA LYS A 82 7.67 -16.56 6.01
C LYS A 82 6.19 -16.23 5.78
N GLY A 83 5.82 -15.84 4.58
CA GLY A 83 4.48 -15.36 4.23
C GLY A 83 4.57 -14.13 3.32
N LEU A 84 3.43 -13.49 3.09
CA LEU A 84 3.37 -12.26 2.32
C LEU A 84 3.84 -11.06 3.16
N VAL A 85 4.59 -10.16 2.53
CA VAL A 85 4.87 -8.83 3.05
C VAL A 85 4.11 -7.83 2.18
N VAL A 86 3.21 -7.07 2.79
CA VAL A 86 2.32 -6.13 2.09
C VAL A 86 2.77 -4.70 2.40
N MET A 87 2.96 -3.90 1.36
CA MET A 87 3.26 -2.47 1.46
C MET A 87 2.12 -1.67 0.86
N THR A 88 1.51 -0.80 1.65
CA THR A 88 0.38 0.05 1.25
C THR A 88 0.78 1.51 1.08
N GLY A 89 -0.01 2.29 0.34
CA GLY A 89 0.08 3.74 0.31
C GLY A 89 -0.67 4.36 1.49
N CYS A 90 -1.99 4.46 1.37
CA CYS A 90 -2.89 4.98 2.40
C CYS A 90 -3.97 3.99 2.86
N SER A 91 -4.22 2.94 2.09
CA SER A 91 -5.28 1.96 2.37
C SER A 91 -6.70 2.56 2.41
N HIS A 92 -7.00 3.47 1.46
CA HIS A 92 -8.32 4.09 1.35
C HIS A 92 -9.49 3.10 1.26
N PRO A 93 -9.34 1.94 0.59
CA PRO A 93 -10.38 0.89 0.58
C PRO A 93 -10.61 0.21 1.94
N GLY A 94 -9.77 0.53 2.94
CA GLY A 94 -9.75 -0.11 4.25
C GLY A 94 -8.69 -1.21 4.34
N ILE A 95 -7.76 -1.05 5.29
CA ILE A 95 -6.62 -1.96 5.44
C ILE A 95 -7.05 -3.42 5.63
N ILE A 96 -8.08 -3.67 6.43
CA ILE A 96 -8.56 -5.02 6.71
C ILE A 96 -9.08 -5.70 5.44
N GLU A 97 -9.89 -5.00 4.65
CA GLU A 97 -10.46 -5.54 3.41
C GLU A 97 -9.36 -5.78 2.36
N MET A 98 -8.38 -4.89 2.27
CA MET A 98 -7.21 -5.09 1.41
C MET A 98 -6.44 -6.36 1.82
N LEU A 99 -6.16 -6.54 3.11
CA LEU A 99 -5.42 -7.72 3.60
C LEU A 99 -6.20 -9.02 3.37
N LYS A 100 -7.50 -9.05 3.64
CA LYS A 100 -8.35 -10.22 3.36
C LYS A 100 -8.30 -10.62 1.89
N LYS A 101 -8.47 -9.64 1.00
CA LYS A 101 -8.43 -9.90 -0.45
C LYS A 101 -7.04 -10.38 -0.90
N ILE A 102 -5.96 -9.72 -0.48
CA ILE A 102 -4.59 -10.13 -0.81
C ILE A 102 -4.33 -11.55 -0.32
N ARG A 103 -4.69 -11.88 0.93
CA ARG A 103 -4.54 -13.22 1.48
C ARG A 103 -5.27 -14.27 0.64
N SER A 104 -6.50 -13.96 0.21
CA SER A 104 -7.33 -14.81 -0.64
C SER A 104 -6.73 -15.01 -2.03
N ASP A 105 -6.35 -13.92 -2.71
CA ASP A 105 -5.84 -13.94 -4.08
C ASP A 105 -4.51 -14.70 -4.18
N PHE A 106 -3.62 -14.48 -3.22
CA PHE A 106 -2.31 -15.16 -3.18
C PHE A 106 -2.34 -16.52 -2.48
N ARG A 107 -3.46 -16.89 -1.83
CA ARG A 107 -3.64 -18.14 -1.06
C ARG A 107 -2.50 -18.37 -0.07
N LYS A 108 -2.08 -17.33 0.63
CA LYS A 108 -0.94 -17.36 1.52
C LYS A 108 -1.12 -16.37 2.68
N ASP A 109 -0.67 -16.76 3.87
CA ASP A 109 -0.77 -15.92 5.06
C ASP A 109 0.11 -14.68 4.98
N ILE A 110 -0.33 -13.61 5.64
CA ILE A 110 0.37 -12.33 5.69
C ILE A 110 1.31 -12.34 6.89
N TYR A 111 2.60 -12.33 6.61
CA TYR A 111 3.62 -12.23 7.66
C TYR A 111 3.76 -10.80 8.17
N MET A 112 3.71 -9.81 7.28
CA MET A 112 4.01 -8.41 7.61
C MET A 112 3.17 -7.47 6.76
N VAL A 113 2.73 -6.38 7.37
CA VAL A 113 2.12 -5.25 6.67
C VAL A 113 2.74 -3.94 7.14
N PHE A 114 3.00 -3.02 6.22
CA PHE A 114 3.47 -1.68 6.55
C PHE A 114 3.04 -0.63 5.53
N GLY A 115 3.02 0.62 5.97
CA GLY A 115 2.59 1.78 5.20
C GLY A 115 1.51 2.59 5.91
N GLY A 116 0.79 3.41 5.16
CA GLY A 116 -0.35 4.19 5.66
C GLY A 116 -1.62 3.34 5.72
N PHE A 117 -2.44 3.56 6.76
CA PHE A 117 -3.67 2.82 6.97
C PHE A 117 -4.93 3.71 7.05
N HIS A 118 -4.77 5.00 6.88
CA HIS A 118 -5.84 6.01 6.85
C HIS A 118 -6.80 5.94 8.06
N LEU A 119 -6.24 5.92 9.29
CA LEU A 119 -7.00 5.64 10.50
C LEU A 119 -7.12 6.84 11.46
N MET A 120 -6.64 8.03 11.09
CA MET A 120 -6.59 9.21 11.97
C MET A 120 -7.91 9.57 12.64
N GLN A 121 -9.04 9.23 12.05
CA GLN A 121 -10.37 9.53 12.58
C GLN A 121 -10.99 8.39 13.40
N LYS A 122 -10.30 7.24 13.51
CA LYS A 122 -10.78 6.10 14.28
C LYS A 122 -10.70 6.33 15.76
N SER A 123 -11.79 6.01 16.47
CA SER A 123 -11.84 5.97 17.93
C SER A 123 -11.02 4.80 18.48
N ASP A 124 -10.70 4.83 19.78
CA ASP A 124 -9.94 3.76 20.42
C ASP A 124 -10.63 2.40 20.30
N SER A 125 -11.95 2.34 20.50
CA SER A 125 -12.71 1.09 20.37
C SER A 125 -12.70 0.53 18.94
N GLU A 126 -12.75 1.39 17.92
CA GLU A 126 -12.62 0.97 16.53
C GLU A 126 -11.20 0.46 16.24
N MET A 127 -10.19 1.10 16.84
CA MET A 127 -8.80 0.67 16.71
C MET A 127 -8.54 -0.68 17.38
N GLU A 128 -9.08 -0.90 18.56
CA GLU A 128 -8.98 -2.19 19.26
C GLU A 128 -9.62 -3.32 18.44
N ALA A 129 -10.80 -3.07 17.89
CA ALA A 129 -11.47 -4.02 16.99
C ALA A 129 -10.64 -4.31 15.73
N LEU A 130 -10.11 -3.26 15.09
CA LEU A 130 -9.28 -3.37 13.89
C LEU A 130 -7.98 -4.17 14.16
N ILE A 131 -7.29 -3.87 15.26
CA ILE A 131 -6.07 -4.59 15.65
C ILE A 131 -6.37 -6.06 15.94
N SER A 132 -7.50 -6.33 16.61
CA SER A 132 -7.96 -7.70 16.86
C SER A 132 -8.24 -8.45 15.56
N GLU A 133 -8.91 -7.80 14.62
CA GLU A 133 -9.21 -8.38 13.30
C GLU A 133 -7.93 -8.61 12.47
N MET A 134 -6.97 -7.68 12.50
CA MET A 134 -5.66 -7.85 11.87
C MET A 134 -4.92 -9.08 12.39
N ARG A 135 -4.97 -9.31 13.71
CA ARG A 135 -4.43 -10.55 14.31
C ARG A 135 -5.18 -11.79 13.85
N ALA A 136 -6.50 -11.73 13.77
CA ALA A 136 -7.33 -12.85 13.30
C ALA A 136 -7.06 -13.22 11.84
N ILE A 137 -6.70 -12.26 11.00
CA ILE A 137 -6.23 -12.50 9.63
C ILE A 137 -4.87 -13.23 9.62
N GLY A 138 -4.12 -13.18 10.71
CA GLY A 138 -2.80 -13.82 10.85
C GLY A 138 -1.62 -12.90 10.59
N VAL A 139 -1.80 -11.58 10.61
CA VAL A 139 -0.69 -10.61 10.50
C VAL A 139 0.20 -10.75 11.72
N VAL A 140 1.49 -11.03 11.50
CA VAL A 140 2.49 -11.22 12.56
C VAL A 140 3.17 -9.90 12.89
N LYS A 141 3.57 -9.10 11.89
CA LYS A 141 4.30 -7.85 12.07
C LYS A 141 3.59 -6.68 11.40
N CYS A 142 3.66 -5.51 12.05
CA CYS A 142 3.03 -4.29 11.55
C CYS A 142 3.97 -3.09 11.69
N GLY A 143 4.03 -2.26 10.64
CA GLY A 143 4.74 -0.99 10.61
C GLY A 143 3.81 0.13 10.12
N ALA A 144 2.90 0.59 10.97
CA ALA A 144 1.96 1.66 10.65
C ALA A 144 2.67 3.01 10.60
N THR A 145 2.39 3.83 9.59
CA THR A 145 3.02 5.14 9.38
C THR A 145 2.11 6.09 8.59
N HIS A 146 2.61 7.24 8.18
CA HIS A 146 2.00 8.21 7.27
C HIS A 146 0.59 8.63 7.74
N CYS A 147 -0.45 8.40 6.93
CA CYS A 147 -1.84 8.77 7.20
C CYS A 147 -2.54 7.90 8.26
N THR A 148 -1.83 7.05 8.97
CA THR A 148 -2.42 6.26 10.08
C THR A 148 -2.80 7.12 11.27
N GLY A 149 -2.01 8.17 11.57
CA GLY A 149 -2.19 9.07 12.70
C GLY A 149 -1.38 8.65 13.94
N ASP A 150 -0.81 9.63 14.64
CA ASP A 150 0.14 9.39 15.73
C ASP A 150 -0.47 8.57 16.88
N ARG A 151 -1.72 8.89 17.27
CA ARG A 151 -2.44 8.15 18.31
C ARG A 151 -2.67 6.70 17.92
N GLN A 152 -3.08 6.45 16.69
CA GLN A 152 -3.36 5.12 16.17
C GLN A 152 -2.06 4.30 16.02
N ILE A 153 -0.97 4.95 15.61
CA ILE A 153 0.37 4.36 15.58
C ILE A 153 0.79 3.90 16.97
N GLU A 154 0.59 4.75 17.99
CA GLU A 154 0.90 4.40 19.38
C GLU A 154 0.06 3.19 19.88
N MET A 155 -1.21 3.11 19.48
CA MET A 155 -2.06 1.94 19.80
C MET A 155 -1.54 0.65 19.15
N PHE A 156 -1.08 0.71 17.89
CA PHE A 156 -0.40 -0.44 17.26
C PHE A 156 0.86 -0.84 18.01
N ARG A 157 1.72 0.14 18.36
CA ARG A 157 2.96 -0.08 19.12
C ARG A 157 2.68 -0.79 20.44
N ASN A 158 1.75 -0.26 21.22
CA ASN A 158 1.39 -0.82 22.52
C ASN A 158 0.76 -2.21 22.42
N SER A 159 -0.08 -2.43 21.41
CA SER A 159 -0.77 -3.71 21.23
C SER A 159 0.13 -4.81 20.68
N LEU A 160 1.08 -4.48 19.81
CA LEU A 160 1.89 -5.48 19.10
C LEU A 160 3.27 -5.70 19.74
N GLY A 161 3.74 -4.76 20.58
CA GLY A 161 5.03 -4.88 21.25
C GLY A 161 6.18 -5.15 20.26
N GLU A 162 6.92 -6.22 20.46
CA GLU A 162 8.06 -6.61 19.59
C GLU A 162 7.67 -6.92 18.13
N ASN A 163 6.39 -7.09 17.85
CA ASN A 163 5.87 -7.29 16.50
C ASN A 163 5.52 -5.98 15.79
N TYR A 164 5.58 -4.85 16.48
CA TYR A 164 5.57 -3.52 15.86
C TYR A 164 6.99 -3.10 15.50
N PHE A 165 7.16 -2.43 14.35
CA PHE A 165 8.44 -1.84 13.98
C PHE A 165 8.23 -0.42 13.43
N GLU A 166 9.17 0.45 13.76
CA GLU A 166 9.14 1.83 13.27
C GLU A 166 9.44 1.87 11.78
N MET A 167 8.68 2.71 11.09
CA MET A 167 8.89 2.98 9.67
C MET A 167 9.25 4.44 9.46
N GLY A 168 10.32 4.68 8.72
CA GLY A 168 10.78 6.01 8.36
C GLY A 168 11.73 5.97 7.18
N ALA A 169 11.98 7.13 6.56
CA ALA A 169 12.96 7.24 5.49
C ALA A 169 14.35 6.92 6.04
N GLY A 170 14.99 5.91 5.46
CA GLY A 170 16.34 5.49 5.85
C GLY A 170 16.41 4.45 6.98
N ASN A 171 15.27 3.91 7.39
CA ASN A 171 15.21 2.79 8.36
C ASN A 171 15.17 1.45 7.62
#